data_7a7cf4a909149f6fd8257215df858588
#
_entry.id   7a7cf4a909149f6fd8257215df858588
#
_cell.length_a   1.000
_cell.length_b   1.000
_cell.length_c   1.000
_cell.angle_alpha   90.00
_cell.angle_beta   90.00
_cell.angle_gamma   90.00
#
_symmetry.space_group_name_H-M   'P 1'
#
loop_
_entity.id
_entity.type
_entity.pdbx_description
1 polymer ?
#
loop_
_entity_poly.entity_id
_entity_poly.type
_entity_poly.pdbx_seq_one_letter_code
_entity_poly.pdbx_strand_id
1 'polypeptide(L)'
;PDLVSSVNDIQLQRGVGTSTNGAAAFGASINMTTDRVGAVPYATINSSFGSFATTKNTVKVGTGLLGNHWAFDTRLSYLASDGYRDRASARLGSYFFQGAYLNEGTTLKFILFGGREKTYHAWDGISREQLTTNRTYNPNGAIGETGQFYKNQIDFYFQQHAQVLLTQQLTDHLNLSAALHYTYGNGYYEEYKNNK
;
A
#
# COMPACT_ATOMS: atom_id res chain seq x y z
N PRO A 1 -1.87 0.96 -0.08
CA PRO A 1 -2.23 0.25 -1.29
C PRO A 1 -1.03 -0.13 -2.16
N ASP A 2 -0.22 0.76 -2.71
CA ASP A 2 0.86 0.43 -3.65
C ASP A 2 2.25 0.53 -3.00
N LEU A 3 2.59 -0.41 -2.13
CA LEU A 3 3.90 -0.46 -1.47
C LEU A 3 4.93 -1.27 -2.27
N VAL A 4 4.49 -2.23 -3.08
CA VAL A 4 5.35 -3.22 -3.75
C VAL A 4 6.48 -2.59 -4.56
N SER A 5 6.24 -1.43 -5.18
CA SER A 5 7.26 -0.69 -5.94
C SER A 5 8.37 -0.05 -5.07
N SER A 6 8.29 -0.17 -3.74
CA SER A 6 9.34 0.23 -2.77
C SER A 6 9.86 -0.95 -1.95
N VAL A 7 9.60 -2.17 -2.41
CA VAL A 7 10.02 -3.41 -1.75
C VAL A 7 11.06 -4.10 -2.61
N ASN A 8 12.20 -4.41 -2.01
CA ASN A 8 13.30 -5.10 -2.66
C ASN A 8 13.12 -6.63 -2.62
N ASP A 9 12.58 -7.15 -1.51
CA ASP A 9 12.41 -8.58 -1.30
C ASP A 9 11.13 -8.89 -0.54
N ILE A 10 10.47 -9.97 -0.92
CA ILE A 10 9.26 -10.49 -0.26
C ILE A 10 9.46 -11.96 0.05
N GLN A 11 9.48 -12.30 1.33
CA GLN A 11 9.54 -13.67 1.81
C GLN A 11 8.18 -14.11 2.32
N LEU A 12 7.66 -15.18 1.75
CA LEU A 12 6.40 -15.80 2.18
C LEU A 12 6.70 -17.09 2.92
N GLN A 13 6.37 -17.14 4.20
CA GLN A 13 6.43 -18.35 5.00
C GLN A 13 5.01 -18.86 5.25
N ARG A 14 4.75 -20.10 4.81
CA ARG A 14 3.46 -20.77 5.03
C ARG A 14 3.47 -21.56 6.33
N GLY A 15 2.34 -21.58 7.01
CA GLY A 15 2.14 -22.31 8.24
C GLY A 15 2.76 -21.64 9.46
N VAL A 16 2.72 -22.36 10.59
CA VAL A 16 3.31 -21.92 11.86
C VAL A 16 4.83 -22.10 11.74
N GLY A 17 5.54 -21.03 11.46
CA GLY A 17 7.01 -21.03 11.49
C GLY A 17 7.55 -20.85 12.90
N THR A 18 8.89 -20.84 13.04
CA THR A 18 9.55 -20.36 14.25
C THR A 18 9.14 -18.90 14.47
N SER A 19 8.41 -18.63 15.54
CA SER A 19 7.65 -17.39 15.73
C SER A 19 8.49 -16.18 16.12
N THR A 20 9.34 -15.72 15.22
CA THR A 20 9.95 -14.38 15.34
C THR A 20 8.98 -13.27 14.94
N ASN A 21 7.81 -13.61 14.36
CA ASN A 21 6.88 -12.67 13.74
C ASN A 21 5.62 -12.37 14.59
N GLY A 22 5.65 -12.75 15.87
CA GLY A 22 4.57 -12.47 16.83
C GLY A 22 3.43 -13.49 16.83
N ALA A 23 2.52 -13.33 17.79
CA ALA A 23 1.46 -14.30 18.10
C ALA A 23 0.38 -14.44 17.01
N ALA A 24 0.28 -13.52 16.07
CA ALA A 24 -0.68 -13.56 14.98
C ALA A 24 -0.20 -14.36 13.75
N ALA A 25 1.05 -14.81 13.73
CA ALA A 25 1.64 -15.52 12.59
C ALA A 25 1.34 -17.04 12.63
N PHE A 26 0.07 -17.42 12.74
CA PHE A 26 -0.34 -18.84 12.84
C PHE A 26 -0.73 -19.47 11.50
N GLY A 27 -1.07 -18.71 10.48
CA GLY A 27 -1.43 -19.23 9.16
C GLY A 27 -0.33 -19.06 8.13
N ALA A 28 0.24 -17.88 8.08
CA ALA A 28 1.38 -17.50 7.23
C ALA A 28 2.00 -16.21 7.72
N SER A 29 3.23 -15.92 7.31
CA SER A 29 3.84 -14.60 7.46
C SER A 29 4.43 -14.11 6.14
N ILE A 30 4.31 -12.80 5.92
CA ILE A 30 4.92 -12.11 4.79
C ILE A 30 5.94 -11.13 5.37
N ASN A 31 7.19 -11.34 5.05
CA ASN A 31 8.27 -10.45 5.43
C ASN A 31 8.70 -9.63 4.20
N MET A 32 8.64 -8.31 4.30
CA MET A 32 8.97 -7.40 3.21
C MET A 32 10.16 -6.54 3.60
N THR A 33 11.18 -6.55 2.78
CA THR A 33 12.35 -5.70 2.93
C THR A 33 12.25 -4.54 1.95
N THR A 34 12.28 -3.30 2.46
CA THR A 34 12.24 -2.10 1.62
C THR A 34 13.51 -1.92 0.82
N ASP A 35 13.44 -1.15 -0.27
CA ASP A 35 14.60 -0.78 -1.06
C ASP A 35 15.73 -0.21 -0.18
N ARG A 36 16.95 -0.50 -0.54
CA ARG A 36 18.12 0.13 0.09
C ARG A 36 18.23 1.57 -0.44
N VAL A 37 18.69 2.49 0.42
CA VAL A 37 19.00 3.83 -0.05
C VAL A 37 20.13 3.77 -1.09
N GLY A 38 19.94 4.47 -2.20
CA GLY A 38 20.92 4.51 -3.28
C GLY A 38 22.16 5.35 -2.90
N ALA A 39 23.31 4.97 -3.44
CA ALA A 39 24.53 5.78 -3.29
C ALA A 39 24.55 6.97 -4.28
N VAL A 40 23.82 6.87 -5.39
CA VAL A 40 23.80 7.86 -6.48
C VAL A 40 22.42 8.51 -6.53
N PRO A 41 22.33 9.82 -6.78
CA PRO A 41 21.03 10.49 -6.93
C PRO A 41 20.28 9.98 -8.18
N TYR A 42 18.97 9.89 -8.08
CA TYR A 42 18.13 9.44 -9.17
C TYR A 42 16.73 10.08 -9.11
N ALA A 43 16.10 10.15 -10.24
CA ALA A 43 14.68 10.44 -10.37
C ALA A 43 14.07 9.51 -11.43
N THR A 44 12.90 8.95 -11.13
CA THR A 44 12.20 8.04 -12.04
C THR A 44 10.73 8.40 -12.07
N ILE A 45 10.17 8.45 -13.27
CA ILE A 45 8.73 8.62 -13.51
C ILE A 45 8.25 7.40 -14.29
N ASN A 46 7.24 6.71 -13.76
CA ASN A 46 6.58 5.61 -14.43
C ASN A 46 5.10 5.94 -14.61
N SER A 47 4.63 5.89 -15.85
CA SER A 47 3.23 6.08 -16.19
C SER A 47 2.72 4.84 -16.94
N SER A 48 1.55 4.35 -16.54
CA SER A 48 0.90 3.20 -17.17
C SER A 48 -0.55 3.53 -17.47
N PHE A 49 -1.02 3.04 -18.59
CA PHE A 49 -2.40 3.19 -19.06
C PHE A 49 -2.97 1.82 -19.37
N GLY A 50 -4.23 1.60 -19.07
CA GLY A 50 -4.90 0.34 -19.29
C GLY A 50 -6.39 0.49 -19.59
N SER A 51 -7.08 -0.64 -19.76
CA SER A 51 -8.52 -0.69 -19.96
C SER A 51 -9.27 -0.03 -18.80
N PHE A 52 -10.50 0.37 -19.04
CA PHE A 52 -11.40 1.00 -18.06
C PHE A 52 -10.85 2.31 -17.47
N ALA A 53 -10.25 3.15 -18.33
CA ALA A 53 -9.60 4.40 -17.96
C ALA A 53 -8.55 4.21 -16.84
N THR A 54 -7.94 3.02 -16.74
CA THR A 54 -6.92 2.74 -15.75
C THR A 54 -5.67 3.56 -16.04
N THR A 55 -5.25 4.34 -15.06
CA THR A 55 -3.99 5.09 -15.09
C THR A 55 -3.23 4.85 -13.79
N LYS A 56 -1.92 4.65 -13.89
CA LYS A 56 -1.03 4.62 -12.73
C LYS A 56 0.18 5.50 -13.00
N ASN A 57 0.42 6.44 -12.11
CA ASN A 57 1.58 7.32 -12.17
C ASN A 57 2.39 7.18 -10.88
N THR A 58 3.69 6.97 -11.02
CA THR A 58 4.61 6.83 -9.89
C THR A 58 5.84 7.69 -10.14
N VAL A 59 6.21 8.47 -9.13
CA VAL A 59 7.45 9.24 -9.11
C VAL A 59 8.31 8.71 -7.96
N LYS A 60 9.58 8.40 -8.25
CA LYS A 60 10.61 8.05 -7.26
C LYS A 60 11.78 9.02 -7.38
N VAL A 61 12.27 9.50 -6.25
CA VAL A 61 13.42 10.41 -6.18
C VAL A 61 14.33 9.95 -5.04
N GLY A 62 15.61 9.88 -5.29
CA GLY A 62 16.62 9.62 -4.28
C GLY A 62 17.76 10.64 -4.35
N THR A 63 18.27 11.04 -3.19
CA THR A 63 19.36 12.04 -3.11
C THR A 63 20.73 11.45 -3.40
N GLY A 64 20.86 10.12 -3.36
CA GLY A 64 22.16 9.50 -3.20
C GLY A 64 22.75 9.80 -1.82
N LEU A 65 24.01 9.50 -1.64
CA LEU A 65 24.72 9.70 -0.38
C LEU A 65 25.22 11.14 -0.26
N LEU A 66 24.67 11.89 0.69
CA LEU A 66 25.04 13.27 1.00
C LEU A 66 26.08 13.28 2.14
N GLY A 67 27.21 13.94 1.93
CA GLY A 67 28.27 14.06 2.92
C GLY A 67 28.76 12.71 3.45
N ASN A 68 28.68 11.66 2.65
CA ASN A 68 29.04 10.27 2.98
C ASN A 68 28.22 9.62 4.11
N HIS A 69 27.19 10.30 4.61
CA HIS A 69 26.45 9.80 5.78
C HIS A 69 24.93 9.73 5.56
N TRP A 70 24.34 10.69 4.83
CA TRP A 70 22.90 10.80 4.72
C TRP A 70 22.39 10.39 3.35
N ALA A 71 21.31 9.66 3.30
CA ALA A 71 20.60 9.39 2.07
C ALA A 71 19.10 9.42 2.30
N PHE A 72 18.36 9.93 1.31
CA PHE A 72 16.90 10.04 1.36
C PHE A 72 16.29 9.53 0.06
N ASP A 73 15.19 8.79 0.18
CA ASP A 73 14.39 8.34 -0.94
C ASP A 73 12.92 8.63 -0.70
N THR A 74 12.23 9.00 -1.76
CA THR A 74 10.79 9.25 -1.73
C THR A 74 10.13 8.63 -2.94
N ARG A 75 8.91 8.12 -2.73
CA ARG A 75 8.02 7.67 -3.79
C ARG A 75 6.60 8.17 -3.55
N LEU A 76 6.00 8.70 -4.60
CA LEU A 76 4.58 9.02 -4.65
C LEU A 76 3.94 8.22 -5.77
N SER A 77 2.76 7.65 -5.54
CA SER A 77 2.02 6.89 -6.53
C SER A 77 0.54 7.22 -6.47
N TYR A 78 -0.07 7.32 -7.64
CA TYR A 78 -1.51 7.48 -7.79
C TYR A 78 -2.02 6.53 -8.86
N LEU A 79 -3.07 5.76 -8.52
CA LEU A 79 -3.78 4.87 -9.41
C LEU A 79 -5.24 5.27 -9.47
N ALA A 80 -5.78 5.33 -10.66
CA ALA A 80 -7.19 5.54 -10.93
C ALA A 80 -7.68 4.51 -11.93
N SER A 81 -8.89 3.99 -11.73
CA SER A 81 -9.58 3.09 -12.67
C SER A 81 -11.08 3.25 -12.50
N ASP A 82 -11.83 3.10 -13.58
CA ASP A 82 -13.29 3.05 -13.53
C ASP A 82 -13.81 1.62 -13.32
N GLY A 83 -12.90 0.63 -13.45
CA GLY A 83 -13.21 -0.79 -13.24
C GLY A 83 -13.99 -1.43 -14.39
N TYR A 84 -13.99 -2.76 -14.42
CA TYR A 84 -14.74 -3.53 -15.41
C TYR A 84 -16.25 -3.48 -15.17
N ARG A 85 -16.68 -3.54 -13.91
CA ARG A 85 -18.09 -3.51 -13.52
C ARG A 85 -18.59 -2.07 -13.50
N ASP A 86 -19.88 -1.90 -13.72
CA ASP A 86 -20.54 -0.60 -13.65
C ASP A 86 -20.28 0.07 -12.31
N ARG A 87 -19.84 1.33 -12.32
CA ARG A 87 -19.52 2.14 -11.13
C ARG A 87 -18.38 1.61 -10.25
N ALA A 88 -17.64 0.56 -10.64
CA ALA A 88 -16.59 -0.06 -9.84
C ALA A 88 -15.29 0.78 -9.84
N SER A 89 -15.43 2.08 -9.63
CA SER A 89 -14.28 2.99 -9.64
C SER A 89 -13.36 2.79 -8.45
N ALA A 90 -12.05 2.89 -8.68
CA ALA A 90 -11.01 2.86 -7.66
C ALA A 90 -10.08 4.07 -7.80
N ARG A 91 -9.73 4.68 -6.69
CA ARG A 91 -8.77 5.80 -6.59
C ARG A 91 -7.85 5.53 -5.41
N LEU A 92 -6.57 5.25 -5.72
CA LEU A 92 -5.56 4.84 -4.75
C LEU A 92 -4.41 5.83 -4.79
N GLY A 93 -4.07 6.39 -3.63
CA GLY A 93 -2.88 7.22 -3.48
C GLY A 93 -1.94 6.61 -2.46
N SER A 94 -0.65 6.56 -2.72
CA SER A 94 0.33 6.06 -1.75
C SER A 94 1.61 6.87 -1.77
N TYR A 95 2.29 6.86 -0.63
CA TYR A 95 3.58 7.48 -0.47
C TYR A 95 4.52 6.54 0.31
N PHE A 96 5.79 6.73 0.06
CA PHE A 96 6.88 6.10 0.79
C PHE A 96 8.00 7.12 0.92
N PHE A 97 8.54 7.25 2.11
CA PHE A 97 9.72 8.05 2.41
C PHE A 97 10.66 7.22 3.27
N GLN A 98 11.93 7.24 2.98
CA GLN A 98 12.96 6.75 3.86
C GLN A 98 14.14 7.73 3.94
N GLY A 99 14.69 7.85 5.14
CA GLY A 99 15.94 8.52 5.40
C GLY A 99 16.88 7.57 6.10
N ALA A 100 18.15 7.60 5.77
CA ALA A 100 19.18 6.81 6.42
C ALA A 100 20.38 7.67 6.81
N TYR A 101 20.87 7.44 8.00
CA TYR A 101 22.18 7.87 8.46
C TYR A 101 23.11 6.66 8.53
N LEU A 102 24.23 6.76 7.84
CA LEU A 102 25.22 5.70 7.72
C LEU A 102 26.56 6.23 8.22
N ASN A 103 27.16 5.54 9.18
CA ASN A 103 28.50 5.82 9.65
C ASN A 103 29.18 4.49 10.02
N GLU A 104 30.48 4.47 10.24
CA GLU A 104 31.19 3.27 10.69
C GLU A 104 30.53 2.70 11.93
N GLY A 105 30.04 1.45 11.82
CA GLY A 105 29.35 0.75 12.89
C GLY A 105 27.94 1.25 13.24
N THR A 106 27.42 2.32 12.61
CA THR A 106 26.09 2.87 12.91
C THR A 106 25.22 2.96 11.67
N THR A 107 24.03 2.39 11.72
CA THR A 107 22.96 2.62 10.74
C THR A 107 21.70 3.03 11.48
N LEU A 108 21.22 4.23 11.22
CA LEU A 108 19.91 4.69 11.67
C LEU A 108 19.01 4.90 10.45
N LYS A 109 17.86 4.26 10.43
CA LYS A 109 16.90 4.35 9.33
C LYS A 109 15.55 4.81 9.84
N PHE A 110 14.96 5.78 9.16
CA PHE A 110 13.60 6.22 9.34
C PHE A 110 12.79 5.86 8.11
N ILE A 111 11.62 5.25 8.28
CA ILE A 111 10.73 4.88 7.19
C ILE A 111 9.33 5.38 7.53
N LEU A 112 8.71 6.10 6.58
CA LEU A 112 7.33 6.55 6.65
C LEU A 112 6.64 6.15 5.36
N PHE A 113 5.56 5.37 5.47
CA PHE A 113 4.78 4.98 4.31
C PHE A 113 3.31 4.86 4.65
N GLY A 114 2.50 5.01 3.63
CA GLY A 114 1.07 4.91 3.79
C GLY A 114 0.32 5.18 2.50
N GLY A 115 -0.99 5.23 2.62
CA GLY A 115 -1.83 5.56 1.48
C GLY A 115 -3.28 5.62 1.86
N ARG A 116 -4.04 6.09 0.89
CA ARG A 116 -5.50 6.13 0.96
C ARG A 116 -6.09 5.40 -0.23
N GLU A 117 -7.23 4.80 -0.01
CA GLU A 117 -8.06 4.27 -1.08
C GLU A 117 -9.48 4.79 -0.96
N LYS A 118 -10.10 4.95 -2.11
CA LYS A 118 -11.52 5.21 -2.23
C LYS A 118 -12.04 4.35 -3.39
N THR A 119 -12.93 3.43 -3.06
CA THR A 119 -13.53 2.52 -4.04
C THR A 119 -15.05 2.59 -3.96
N TYR A 120 -15.71 2.45 -5.10
CA TYR A 120 -17.14 2.20 -5.13
C TYR A 120 -17.38 0.70 -4.91
N HIS A 121 -18.37 0.34 -4.12
CA HIS A 121 -18.66 -1.07 -3.82
C HIS A 121 -19.04 -1.84 -5.07
N ALA A 122 -18.41 -2.98 -5.26
CA ALA A 122 -18.69 -3.94 -6.32
C ALA A 122 -18.49 -5.37 -5.81
N TRP A 123 -18.92 -5.64 -4.58
CA TRP A 123 -18.62 -6.87 -3.84
C TRP A 123 -19.60 -7.99 -4.18
N ASP A 124 -20.86 -7.64 -4.46
CA ASP A 124 -21.90 -8.64 -4.67
C ASP A 124 -21.74 -9.31 -6.03
N GLY A 125 -21.99 -10.60 -6.04
CA GLY A 125 -22.10 -11.38 -7.25
C GLY A 125 -23.34 -11.00 -8.07
N ILE A 126 -23.39 -11.51 -9.28
CA ILE A 126 -24.55 -11.41 -10.17
C ILE A 126 -25.11 -12.79 -10.46
N SER A 127 -26.38 -12.87 -10.81
CA SER A 127 -27.02 -14.13 -11.18
C SER A 127 -26.45 -14.68 -12.50
N ARG A 128 -26.64 -15.98 -12.74
CA ARG A 128 -26.22 -16.62 -13.99
C ARG A 128 -26.90 -16.00 -15.21
N GLU A 129 -28.12 -15.56 -15.07
CA GLU A 129 -28.87 -14.87 -16.13
C GLU A 129 -28.26 -13.49 -16.42
N GLN A 130 -27.95 -12.72 -15.38
CA GLN A 130 -27.28 -11.43 -15.55
C GLN A 130 -25.90 -11.58 -16.18
N LEU A 131 -25.19 -12.69 -15.92
CA LEU A 131 -23.90 -12.96 -16.54
C LEU A 131 -24.00 -13.07 -18.07
N THR A 132 -25.12 -13.50 -18.61
CA THR A 132 -25.37 -13.60 -20.05
C THR A 132 -25.93 -12.35 -20.68
N THR A 133 -26.71 -11.56 -19.93
CA THR A 133 -27.41 -10.37 -20.43
C THR A 133 -26.67 -9.06 -20.15
N ASN A 134 -26.05 -8.93 -18.97
CA ASN A 134 -25.27 -7.74 -18.56
C ASN A 134 -24.12 -8.12 -17.64
N ARG A 135 -22.99 -8.51 -18.21
CA ARG A 135 -21.80 -8.96 -17.46
C ARG A 135 -21.17 -7.89 -16.56
N THR A 136 -21.37 -6.62 -16.89
CA THR A 136 -20.80 -5.51 -16.13
C THR A 136 -21.70 -5.04 -15.01
N TYR A 137 -22.90 -5.57 -14.89
CA TYR A 137 -23.87 -5.14 -13.90
C TYR A 137 -23.30 -5.19 -12.48
N ASN A 138 -23.51 -4.11 -11.74
CA ASN A 138 -23.16 -3.99 -10.34
C ASN A 138 -24.43 -3.67 -9.53
N PRO A 139 -24.92 -4.58 -8.69
CA PRO A 139 -26.12 -4.37 -7.88
C PRO A 139 -25.91 -3.40 -6.71
N ASN A 140 -24.66 -3.18 -6.29
CA ASN A 140 -24.39 -2.34 -5.14
C ASN A 140 -24.85 -0.89 -5.34
N GLY A 141 -25.50 -0.36 -4.31
CA GLY A 141 -26.04 0.99 -4.31
C GLY A 141 -27.38 1.15 -5.04
N ALA A 142 -28.04 0.07 -5.47
CA ALA A 142 -29.36 0.15 -6.10
C ALA A 142 -30.40 0.72 -5.12
N ILE A 143 -31.17 1.73 -5.55
CA ILE A 143 -32.21 2.40 -4.76
C ILE A 143 -33.58 1.79 -5.13
N GLY A 144 -33.98 0.75 -4.37
CA GLY A 144 -35.21 0.04 -4.65
C GLY A 144 -35.25 -0.46 -6.10
N GLU A 145 -36.42 -0.39 -6.73
CA GLU A 145 -36.66 -0.76 -8.13
C GLU A 145 -36.61 0.43 -9.10
N THR A 146 -36.09 1.57 -8.66
CA THR A 146 -36.08 2.83 -9.43
C THR A 146 -35.11 2.87 -10.60
N GLY A 147 -34.18 1.93 -10.68
CA GLY A 147 -33.05 1.96 -11.62
C GLY A 147 -32.00 3.01 -11.30
N GLN A 148 -32.14 3.72 -10.16
CA GLN A 148 -31.14 4.67 -9.68
C GLN A 148 -30.14 4.00 -8.75
N PHE A 149 -28.97 4.61 -8.64
CA PHE A 149 -27.90 4.11 -7.79
C PHE A 149 -27.36 5.20 -6.88
N TYR A 150 -27.10 4.81 -5.64
CA TYR A 150 -26.51 5.68 -4.63
C TYR A 150 -25.08 6.02 -4.99
N LYS A 151 -24.76 7.32 -5.06
CA LYS A 151 -23.46 7.80 -5.51
C LYS A 151 -22.33 7.54 -4.50
N ASN A 152 -22.68 7.50 -3.20
CA ASN A 152 -21.73 7.31 -2.12
C ASN A 152 -21.69 5.87 -1.61
N GLN A 153 -21.96 4.88 -2.46
CA GLN A 153 -21.77 3.47 -2.16
C GLN A 153 -20.26 3.18 -2.16
N ILE A 154 -19.56 3.64 -1.14
CA ILE A 154 -18.09 3.73 -1.14
C ILE A 154 -17.46 3.07 0.09
N ASP A 155 -16.25 2.60 -0.10
CA ASP A 155 -15.28 2.29 0.93
C ASP A 155 -14.13 3.30 0.85
N PHE A 156 -13.81 3.88 1.99
CA PHE A 156 -12.67 4.77 2.15
C PHE A 156 -11.79 4.30 3.28
N TYR A 157 -10.51 4.08 2.99
CA TYR A 157 -9.53 3.67 3.98
C TYR A 157 -8.23 4.46 3.83
N PHE A 158 -7.67 4.85 4.98
CA PHE A 158 -6.35 5.46 5.09
C PHE A 158 -5.52 4.72 6.12
N GLN A 159 -4.27 4.43 5.80
CA GLN A 159 -3.32 3.84 6.74
C GLN A 159 -1.92 4.41 6.53
N GLN A 160 -1.20 4.62 7.64
CA GLN A 160 0.20 5.01 7.61
C GLN A 160 1.00 4.24 8.66
N HIS A 161 2.29 4.09 8.36
CA HIS A 161 3.27 3.44 9.22
C HIS A 161 4.49 4.32 9.34
N ALA A 162 5.02 4.44 10.55
CA ALA A 162 6.30 5.07 10.84
C ALA A 162 7.20 4.07 11.56
N GLN A 163 8.44 3.98 11.13
CA GLN A 163 9.43 3.06 11.70
C GLN A 163 10.75 3.78 11.91
N VAL A 164 11.42 3.47 13.02
CA VAL A 164 12.82 3.86 13.28
C VAL A 164 13.59 2.60 13.56
N LEU A 165 14.65 2.37 12.79
CA LEU A 165 15.49 1.20 12.88
C LEU A 165 16.91 1.65 13.19
N LEU A 166 17.49 1.14 14.27
CA LEU A 166 18.86 1.37 14.67
C LEU A 166 19.63 0.07 14.63
N THR A 167 20.79 0.08 13.99
CA THR A 167 21.81 -0.95 14.13
C THR A 167 23.12 -0.25 14.53
N GLN A 168 23.69 -0.67 15.66
CA GLN A 168 24.89 -0.09 16.23
C GLN A 168 25.88 -1.19 16.59
N GLN A 169 27.04 -1.15 16.03
CA GLN A 169 28.18 -1.95 16.49
C GLN A 169 28.75 -1.30 17.76
N LEU A 170 28.61 -1.99 18.88
CA LEU A 170 29.09 -1.51 20.19
C LEU A 170 30.55 -1.91 20.42
N THR A 171 30.94 -3.09 19.93
CA THR A 171 32.30 -3.61 19.94
C THR A 171 32.48 -4.51 18.72
N ASP A 172 33.71 -5.02 18.50
CA ASP A 172 33.99 -5.97 17.39
C ASP A 172 33.13 -7.27 17.47
N HIS A 173 32.59 -7.58 18.64
CA HIS A 173 31.80 -8.80 18.88
C HIS A 173 30.38 -8.54 19.32
N LEU A 174 29.95 -7.28 19.50
CA LEU A 174 28.64 -6.95 20.02
C LEU A 174 27.92 -5.93 19.12
N ASN A 175 26.78 -6.34 18.57
CA ASN A 175 25.90 -5.48 17.82
C ASN A 175 24.57 -5.29 18.55
N LEU A 176 24.07 -4.06 18.60
CA LEU A 176 22.76 -3.69 19.09
C LEU A 176 21.85 -3.42 17.88
N SER A 177 20.68 -4.04 17.86
CA SER A 177 19.60 -3.70 16.92
C SER A 177 18.35 -3.32 17.70
N ALA A 178 17.77 -2.19 17.37
CA ALA A 178 16.51 -1.71 17.96
C ALA A 178 15.57 -1.23 16.86
N ALA A 179 14.26 -1.45 17.06
CA ALA A 179 13.23 -1.01 16.15
C ALA A 179 12.05 -0.42 16.91
N LEU A 180 11.57 0.72 16.46
CA LEU A 180 10.31 1.32 16.89
C LEU A 180 9.34 1.33 15.71
N HIS A 181 8.07 1.07 15.98
CA HIS A 181 7.04 1.01 14.98
C HIS A 181 5.75 1.66 15.49
N TYR A 182 5.14 2.48 14.65
CA TYR A 182 3.83 3.06 14.90
C TYR A 182 2.95 2.91 13.66
N THR A 183 1.71 2.49 13.86
CA THR A 183 0.69 2.40 12.82
C THR A 183 -0.53 3.21 13.21
N TYR A 184 -1.02 4.00 12.28
CA TYR A 184 -2.30 4.69 12.38
C TYR A 184 -3.14 4.35 11.16
N GLY A 185 -4.42 4.06 11.38
CA GLY A 185 -5.37 3.81 10.31
C GLY A 185 -6.76 4.31 10.68
N ASN A 186 -7.48 4.79 9.70
CA ASN A 186 -8.89 5.10 9.81
C ASN A 186 -9.60 4.81 8.48
N GLY A 187 -10.90 4.61 8.55
CA GLY A 187 -11.69 4.38 7.35
C GLY A 187 -13.17 4.30 7.70
N TYR A 188 -13.96 4.34 6.67
CA TYR A 188 -15.40 4.12 6.75
C TYR A 188 -15.88 3.54 5.43
N TYR A 189 -17.00 2.84 5.47
CA TYR A 189 -17.80 2.54 4.29
C TYR A 189 -19.18 3.19 4.42
N GLU A 190 -19.73 3.59 3.32
CA GLU A 190 -21.06 4.19 3.21
C GLU A 190 -21.87 3.39 2.20
N GLU A 191 -23.07 2.97 2.60
CA GLU A 191 -23.94 2.18 1.75
C GLU A 191 -25.40 2.64 1.87
N TYR A 192 -26.14 2.50 0.79
CA TYR A 192 -27.59 2.69 0.80
C TYR A 192 -28.26 1.44 1.36
N LYS A 193 -29.11 1.62 2.38
CA LYS A 193 -29.96 0.56 2.94
C LYS A 193 -31.40 0.80 2.54
N ASN A 194 -31.97 -0.14 1.80
CA ASN A 194 -33.41 -0.18 1.60
C ASN A 194 -34.04 -0.61 2.94
N ASN A 195 -34.70 0.30 3.64
CA ASN A 195 -35.59 -0.09 4.73
C ASN A 195 -36.78 -0.84 4.10
N LYS A 196 -36.82 -2.14 4.31
CA LYS A 196 -38.00 -2.97 4.01
C LYS A 196 -39.02 -2.81 5.11
#